data_a362aa3ab86379ea6372c45a34a920ad
#
_entry.id   a362aa3ab86379ea6372c45a34a920ad
#
_cell.length_a   1.000
_cell.length_b   1.000
_cell.length_c   1.000
_cell.angle_alpha   90.00
_cell.angle_beta   90.00
_cell.angle_gamma   90.00
#
_symmetry.space_group_name_H-M   'P 1'
#
loop_
_entity.id
_entity.type
_entity.pdbx_description
1 polymer ?
#
loop_
_entity_poly.entity_id
_entity_poly.type
_entity_poly.pdbx_seq_one_letter_code
_entity_poly.pdbx_strand_id
1 'polypeptide(L)'
;MKKKLLQKTIINRKACICKNKLKQKINFGNLPLINNYTIKKNLKKYPTIISQCQSCLLIQLKYSVPDKFLFPNNYSYLSSNSKEKINNFASILAKIKKTSKKKNPQILDIGSNDGSFLEIVKKKYPKVLGVEPTNTARNAIKKGINTIKKSLNFKLAKKILNKYSKFDFIIASNFFAQTNNLKEILKSIKLILDKEGLLIVEVQYLYELLLQKGFDSFHHEHIAYYTLSSITKLLEKYNLYVFDAEKLKVHGGMLRVYISLNKKPITKKMKKILASENDRNIINKIKNLNLFRIKFSNKLNKFFYNLKKKGKKIYGMGAAPRACVMLNSANLTKNEIDLVGEVSKSLKCNKYVPGTNIMVKNEKKIIKDKPDYVVILAWHLKRRIINLLSKKGYKGNFIIPLPILKVIKN
;
A
#
# COMPACT_ATOMS: atom_id res chain seq x y z
N MET A 1 31.78 6.89 -12.19
CA MET A 1 31.05 5.60 -12.10
C MET A 1 29.78 5.62 -11.23
N LYS A 2 29.76 6.15 -10.01
CA LYS A 2 28.56 6.15 -9.13
C LYS A 2 27.31 6.85 -9.72
N LYS A 3 27.44 7.97 -10.46
CA LYS A 3 26.30 8.65 -11.13
C LYS A 3 25.66 7.83 -12.25
N LYS A 4 26.44 7.09 -13.07
CA LYS A 4 25.92 6.20 -14.13
C LYS A 4 25.18 4.97 -13.59
N LEU A 5 25.62 4.40 -12.46
CA LEU A 5 24.87 3.31 -11.77
C LEU A 5 23.56 3.81 -11.17
N LEU A 6 23.49 5.06 -10.69
CA LEU A 6 22.28 5.69 -10.18
C LEU A 6 21.19 5.80 -11.26
N GLN A 7 21.56 6.14 -12.50
CA GLN A 7 20.61 6.28 -13.62
C GLN A 7 19.96 4.94 -14.01
N LYS A 8 20.65 3.80 -13.87
CA LYS A 8 20.09 2.46 -14.19
C LYS A 8 19.05 1.93 -13.18
N THR A 9 18.92 2.55 -11.99
CA THR A 9 18.01 2.09 -10.93
C THR A 9 16.83 3.02 -10.66
N ILE A 10 16.66 4.10 -11.41
CA ILE A 10 15.56 5.05 -11.28
C ILE A 10 14.85 5.18 -12.61
N ILE A 11 13.53 4.98 -12.60
CA ILE A 11 12.65 5.24 -13.74
C ILE A 11 12.17 6.68 -13.63
N ASN A 12 12.63 7.54 -14.55
CA ASN A 12 12.13 8.91 -14.68
C ASN A 12 10.90 8.93 -15.58
N ARG A 13 9.72 9.17 -15.02
CA ARG A 13 8.47 9.24 -15.78
C ARG A 13 8.34 10.58 -16.50
N LYS A 14 8.49 10.57 -17.81
CA LYS A 14 8.29 11.75 -18.66
C LYS A 14 6.80 12.05 -18.86
N ALA A 15 5.96 11.03 -18.84
CA ALA A 15 4.51 11.13 -19.04
C ALA A 15 3.73 10.28 -18.01
N CYS A 16 2.44 10.56 -17.90
CA CYS A 16 1.49 9.76 -17.13
C CYS A 16 1.27 8.37 -17.76
N ILE A 17 0.73 7.44 -16.98
CA ILE A 17 0.24 6.14 -17.46
C ILE A 17 -0.73 6.31 -18.65
N CYS A 18 -1.55 7.36 -18.64
CA CYS A 18 -2.45 7.71 -19.75
C CYS A 18 -1.75 8.42 -20.94
N LYS A 19 -0.42 8.48 -20.96
CA LYS A 19 0.45 9.11 -21.97
C LYS A 19 0.48 10.65 -22.01
N ASN A 20 -0.31 11.35 -21.23
CA ASN A 20 -0.34 12.82 -21.19
C ASN A 20 0.78 13.39 -20.30
N LYS A 21 1.06 14.70 -20.49
CA LYS A 21 2.11 15.42 -19.73
C LYS A 21 1.84 15.43 -18.24
N LEU A 22 2.93 15.35 -17.47
CA LEU A 22 2.93 15.54 -16.01
C LEU A 22 3.29 16.98 -15.70
N LYS A 23 2.46 17.66 -14.91
CA LYS A 23 2.75 18.98 -14.37
C LYS A 23 2.92 18.92 -12.86
N GLN A 24 3.42 20.02 -12.30
CA GLN A 24 3.66 20.27 -10.90
C GLN A 24 4.53 19.19 -10.22
N LYS A 25 5.45 19.61 -9.42
CA LYS A 25 6.38 18.73 -8.71
C LYS A 25 6.36 19.11 -7.23
N ILE A 26 5.95 18.20 -6.37
CA ILE A 26 5.99 18.38 -4.91
C ILE A 26 7.01 17.39 -4.36
N ASN A 27 8.04 17.93 -3.72
CA ASN A 27 9.15 17.12 -3.21
C ASN A 27 8.88 16.70 -1.75
N PHE A 28 8.66 15.40 -1.54
CA PHE A 28 8.52 14.80 -0.21
C PHE A 28 9.86 14.34 0.39
N GLY A 29 10.98 14.72 -0.24
CA GLY A 29 12.32 14.34 0.18
C GLY A 29 12.80 13.03 -0.44
N ASN A 30 13.89 12.49 0.10
CA ASN A 30 14.49 11.23 -0.34
C ASN A 30 14.19 10.13 0.68
N LEU A 31 13.62 9.02 0.21
CA LEU A 31 13.27 7.87 1.05
C LEU A 31 14.02 6.61 0.61
N PRO A 32 14.39 5.71 1.53
CA PRO A 32 14.83 4.38 1.19
C PRO A 32 13.66 3.54 0.65
N LEU A 33 13.94 2.35 0.10
CA LEU A 33 12.89 1.36 -0.15
C LEU A 33 12.39 0.83 1.20
N ILE A 34 11.12 1.11 1.50
CA ILE A 34 10.54 0.99 2.85
C ILE A 34 10.44 -0.44 3.39
N ASN A 35 10.43 -1.46 2.53
CA ASN A 35 10.42 -2.87 2.91
C ASN A 35 11.81 -3.54 2.81
N ASN A 36 12.86 -2.78 2.53
CA ASN A 36 14.23 -3.29 2.43
C ASN A 36 14.90 -3.43 3.81
N TYR A 37 14.28 -4.20 4.70
CA TYR A 37 14.86 -4.51 6.02
C TYR A 37 16.12 -5.36 5.87
N THR A 38 17.26 -4.89 6.40
CA THR A 38 18.57 -5.52 6.26
C THR A 38 19.45 -5.19 7.45
N ILE A 39 20.54 -5.93 7.60
CA ILE A 39 21.61 -5.67 8.59
C ILE A 39 22.56 -4.54 8.12
N LYS A 40 22.48 -4.12 6.86
CA LYS A 40 23.27 -2.99 6.34
C LYS A 40 22.66 -1.66 6.80
N LYS A 41 23.52 -0.73 7.30
CA LYS A 41 23.07 0.57 7.81
C LYS A 41 22.80 1.56 6.67
N ASN A 42 23.68 1.95 5.89
CA ASN A 42 23.58 3.06 4.91
C ASN A 42 22.88 2.62 3.62
N LEU A 43 21.54 2.64 3.61
CA LEU A 43 20.77 2.32 2.43
C LEU A 43 20.63 3.53 1.48
N LYS A 44 20.63 3.23 0.18
CA LYS A 44 20.35 4.20 -0.86
C LYS A 44 18.94 4.79 -0.69
N LYS A 45 18.83 6.13 -0.76
CA LYS A 45 17.57 6.85 -0.76
C LYS A 45 17.25 7.33 -2.18
N TYR A 46 15.97 7.40 -2.51
CA TYR A 46 15.44 7.76 -3.82
C TYR A 46 14.52 8.97 -3.70
N PRO A 47 14.50 9.88 -4.69
CA PRO A 47 13.66 11.08 -4.64
C PRO A 47 12.17 10.70 -4.68
N THR A 48 11.40 11.20 -3.71
CA THR A 48 9.96 11.02 -3.64
C THR A 48 9.28 12.29 -4.12
N ILE A 49 9.15 12.45 -5.43
CA ILE A 49 8.57 13.61 -6.09
C ILE A 49 7.21 13.25 -6.68
N ILE A 50 6.18 13.97 -6.27
CA ILE A 50 4.80 13.82 -6.70
C ILE A 50 4.52 14.73 -7.88
N SER A 51 3.84 14.23 -8.90
CA SER A 51 3.38 14.98 -10.06
C SER A 51 1.93 14.64 -10.39
N GLN A 52 1.21 15.59 -10.99
CA GLN A 52 -0.16 15.41 -11.45
C GLN A 52 -0.22 15.31 -12.99
N CYS A 53 -1.05 14.42 -13.50
CA CYS A 53 -1.41 14.37 -14.92
C CYS A 53 -2.38 15.49 -15.25
N GLN A 54 -2.15 16.17 -16.39
CA GLN A 54 -3.04 17.25 -16.84
C GLN A 54 -4.38 16.77 -17.39
N SER A 55 -4.45 15.55 -17.90
CA SER A 55 -5.65 14.99 -18.54
C SER A 55 -6.49 14.15 -17.58
N CYS A 56 -5.95 13.04 -17.04
CA CYS A 56 -6.71 12.17 -16.16
C CYS A 56 -6.64 12.58 -14.68
N LEU A 57 -5.90 13.63 -14.32
CA LEU A 57 -5.70 14.17 -12.97
C LEU A 57 -5.03 13.20 -12.00
N LEU A 58 -4.54 12.06 -12.47
CA LEU A 58 -3.85 11.07 -11.66
C LEU A 58 -2.62 11.68 -10.97
N ILE A 59 -2.54 11.46 -9.68
CA ILE A 59 -1.35 11.79 -8.88
C ILE A 59 -0.41 10.59 -8.91
N GLN A 60 0.86 10.83 -9.25
CA GLN A 60 1.85 9.76 -9.33
C GLN A 60 3.27 10.22 -9.00
N LEU A 61 4.14 9.27 -8.69
CA LEU A 61 5.57 9.53 -8.53
C LEU A 61 6.21 9.94 -9.87
N LYS A 62 6.99 11.01 -9.85
CA LYS A 62 7.86 11.43 -10.97
C LYS A 62 9.00 10.43 -11.19
N TYR A 63 9.55 9.92 -10.10
CA TYR A 63 10.61 8.93 -10.08
C TYR A 63 10.12 7.66 -9.40
N SER A 64 10.29 6.53 -10.04
CA SER A 64 9.99 5.23 -9.47
C SER A 64 11.20 4.30 -9.56
N VAL A 65 11.13 3.16 -8.94
CA VAL A 65 12.16 2.14 -8.94
C VAL A 65 11.60 0.90 -9.66
N PRO A 66 12.40 0.16 -10.45
CA PRO A 66 11.93 -1.06 -11.10
C PRO A 66 11.31 -2.06 -10.13
N ASP A 67 10.23 -2.72 -10.55
CA ASP A 67 9.41 -3.61 -9.71
C ASP A 67 10.23 -4.70 -9.02
N LYS A 68 11.28 -5.22 -9.65
CA LYS A 68 12.20 -6.22 -9.05
C LYS A 68 12.92 -5.75 -7.78
N PHE A 69 13.06 -4.42 -7.58
CA PHE A 69 13.64 -3.84 -6.36
C PHE A 69 12.58 -3.47 -5.33
N LEU A 70 11.35 -3.13 -5.78
CA LEU A 70 10.21 -2.85 -4.91
C LEU A 70 9.64 -4.13 -4.31
N PHE A 71 9.52 -5.17 -5.14
CA PHE A 71 8.96 -6.48 -4.80
C PHE A 71 9.99 -7.58 -5.07
N PRO A 72 11.05 -7.65 -4.25
CA PRO A 72 12.08 -8.67 -4.41
C PRO A 72 11.49 -10.07 -4.09
N ASN A 73 12.19 -11.11 -4.53
CA ASN A 73 11.77 -12.50 -4.29
C ASN A 73 11.48 -12.80 -2.81
N ASN A 74 12.25 -12.20 -1.89
CA ASN A 74 12.08 -12.33 -0.44
C ASN A 74 11.14 -11.29 0.17
N TYR A 75 10.16 -10.80 -0.60
CA TYR A 75 9.14 -9.86 -0.13
C TYR A 75 8.43 -10.39 1.12
N SER A 76 8.40 -9.58 2.17
CA SER A 76 8.06 -10.05 3.52
C SER A 76 6.59 -9.83 3.91
N TYR A 77 5.82 -9.11 3.10
CA TYR A 77 4.42 -8.86 3.39
C TYR A 77 3.54 -10.06 3.03
N LEU A 78 2.74 -10.53 3.99
CA LEU A 78 1.73 -11.58 3.79
C LEU A 78 0.34 -11.02 4.11
N SER A 79 -0.61 -11.25 3.23
CA SER A 79 -2.00 -10.81 3.40
C SER A 79 -2.66 -11.50 4.59
N SER A 80 -2.30 -12.76 4.86
CA SER A 80 -2.77 -13.55 6.00
C SER A 80 -2.47 -12.93 7.37
N ASN A 81 -1.46 -12.08 7.47
CA ASN A 81 -1.08 -11.43 8.73
C ASN A 81 -2.03 -10.30 9.16
N SER A 82 -2.98 -9.89 8.30
CA SER A 82 -3.93 -8.82 8.57
C SER A 82 -5.37 -9.33 8.66
N LYS A 83 -5.92 -9.43 9.89
CA LYS A 83 -7.33 -9.78 10.11
C LYS A 83 -8.28 -8.83 9.38
N GLU A 84 -7.94 -7.53 9.36
CA GLU A 84 -8.71 -6.51 8.63
C GLU A 84 -8.78 -6.83 7.12
N LYS A 85 -7.66 -7.26 6.54
CA LYS A 85 -7.61 -7.64 5.11
C LYS A 85 -8.40 -8.92 4.83
N ILE A 86 -8.34 -9.90 5.73
CA ILE A 86 -9.13 -11.13 5.61
C ILE A 86 -10.63 -10.83 5.65
N ASN A 87 -11.08 -9.97 6.56
CA ASN A 87 -12.49 -9.53 6.61
C ASN A 87 -12.88 -8.78 5.33
N ASN A 88 -11.99 -7.97 4.78
CA ASN A 88 -12.21 -7.29 3.51
C ASN A 88 -12.37 -8.27 2.34
N PHE A 89 -11.57 -9.33 2.30
CA PHE A 89 -11.70 -10.41 1.31
C PHE A 89 -13.05 -11.12 1.37
N ALA A 90 -13.57 -11.36 2.57
CA ALA A 90 -14.92 -11.90 2.75
C ALA A 90 -15.99 -10.97 2.13
N SER A 91 -15.82 -9.64 2.23
CA SER A 91 -16.73 -8.68 1.60
C SER A 91 -16.66 -8.70 0.06
N ILE A 92 -15.47 -8.95 -0.53
CA ILE A 92 -15.34 -9.15 -1.98
C ILE A 92 -16.09 -10.43 -2.40
N LEU A 93 -15.91 -11.53 -1.66
CA LEU A 93 -16.64 -12.77 -1.93
C LEU A 93 -18.16 -12.57 -1.84
N ALA A 94 -18.65 -11.82 -0.84
CA ALA A 94 -20.07 -11.49 -0.72
C ALA A 94 -20.59 -10.74 -1.97
N LYS A 95 -19.79 -9.80 -2.50
CA LYS A 95 -20.14 -9.09 -3.75
C LYS A 95 -20.16 -10.05 -4.94
N ILE A 96 -19.17 -10.94 -5.08
CA ILE A 96 -19.14 -11.96 -6.13
C ILE A 96 -20.40 -12.84 -6.05
N LYS A 97 -20.77 -13.34 -4.87
CA LYS A 97 -21.99 -14.13 -4.67
C LYS A 97 -23.26 -13.40 -5.12
N LYS A 98 -23.34 -12.10 -4.79
CA LYS A 98 -24.53 -11.27 -5.14
C LYS A 98 -24.61 -10.99 -6.64
N THR A 99 -23.48 -10.91 -7.35
CA THR A 99 -23.43 -10.47 -8.75
C THR A 99 -23.24 -11.61 -9.75
N SER A 100 -22.77 -12.77 -9.31
CA SER A 100 -22.53 -13.93 -10.19
C SER A 100 -23.85 -14.51 -10.70
N LYS A 101 -23.97 -14.63 -12.03
CA LYS A 101 -25.04 -15.36 -12.70
C LYS A 101 -24.67 -16.84 -12.94
N LYS A 102 -23.39 -17.20 -12.76
CA LYS A 102 -22.89 -18.57 -12.98
C LYS A 102 -22.77 -19.33 -11.66
N LYS A 103 -23.13 -20.60 -11.67
CA LYS A 103 -22.93 -21.50 -10.51
C LYS A 103 -21.44 -21.64 -10.14
N ASN A 104 -20.56 -21.74 -11.14
CA ASN A 104 -19.11 -21.91 -10.98
C ASN A 104 -18.34 -20.87 -11.83
N PRO A 105 -18.31 -19.59 -11.43
CA PRO A 105 -17.58 -18.55 -12.15
C PRO A 105 -16.07 -18.80 -12.12
N GLN A 106 -15.36 -18.36 -13.15
CA GLN A 106 -13.91 -18.30 -13.19
C GLN A 106 -13.42 -17.01 -12.53
N ILE A 107 -12.49 -17.12 -11.58
CA ILE A 107 -12.03 -16.00 -10.75
C ILE A 107 -10.51 -15.90 -10.81
N LEU A 108 -10.00 -14.73 -11.19
CA LEU A 108 -8.57 -14.42 -11.21
C LEU A 108 -8.24 -13.35 -10.14
N ASP A 109 -7.17 -13.58 -9.40
CA ASP A 109 -6.59 -12.58 -8.49
C ASP A 109 -5.21 -12.14 -8.98
N ILE A 110 -5.05 -10.84 -9.29
CA ILE A 110 -3.80 -10.25 -9.76
C ILE A 110 -3.06 -9.62 -8.58
N GLY A 111 -1.83 -10.07 -8.34
CA GLY A 111 -1.09 -9.74 -7.11
C GLY A 111 -1.64 -10.55 -5.93
N SER A 112 -1.88 -11.85 -6.15
CA SER A 112 -2.58 -12.72 -5.21
C SER A 112 -1.83 -12.98 -3.90
N ASN A 113 -0.58 -12.53 -3.77
CA ASN A 113 0.27 -12.64 -2.59
C ASN A 113 0.34 -14.11 -2.08
N ASP A 114 -0.01 -14.38 -0.83
CA ASP A 114 0.00 -15.71 -0.20
C ASP A 114 -1.28 -16.53 -0.46
N GLY A 115 -2.12 -16.09 -1.40
CA GLY A 115 -3.35 -16.77 -1.81
C GLY A 115 -4.51 -16.65 -0.83
N SER A 116 -4.40 -15.82 0.22
CA SER A 116 -5.42 -15.72 1.28
C SER A 116 -6.82 -15.36 0.77
N PHE A 117 -6.94 -14.51 -0.26
CA PHE A 117 -8.23 -14.22 -0.90
C PHE A 117 -8.78 -15.45 -1.61
N LEU A 118 -7.97 -16.09 -2.45
CA LEU A 118 -8.39 -17.25 -3.24
C LEU A 118 -8.68 -18.48 -2.37
N GLU A 119 -8.02 -18.61 -1.23
CA GLU A 119 -8.31 -19.65 -0.22
C GLU A 119 -9.75 -19.52 0.33
N ILE A 120 -10.19 -18.28 0.59
CA ILE A 120 -11.57 -18.01 1.02
C ILE A 120 -12.56 -18.28 -0.13
N VAL A 121 -12.22 -17.85 -1.35
CA VAL A 121 -13.09 -17.99 -2.52
C VAL A 121 -13.23 -19.44 -2.93
N LYS A 122 -12.14 -20.22 -2.91
CA LYS A 122 -12.09 -21.62 -3.37
C LYS A 122 -13.05 -22.53 -2.61
N LYS A 123 -13.36 -22.21 -1.35
CA LYS A 123 -14.36 -22.96 -0.55
C LYS A 123 -15.75 -22.94 -1.18
N LYS A 124 -16.07 -21.95 -2.00
CA LYS A 124 -17.37 -21.82 -2.68
C LYS A 124 -17.27 -21.98 -4.19
N TYR A 125 -16.20 -21.49 -4.81
CA TYR A 125 -15.98 -21.47 -6.25
C TYR A 125 -14.63 -22.11 -6.58
N PRO A 126 -14.59 -23.33 -7.13
CA PRO A 126 -13.33 -24.06 -7.31
C PRO A 126 -12.44 -23.52 -8.43
N LYS A 127 -13.02 -22.79 -9.42
CA LYS A 127 -12.28 -22.27 -10.58
C LYS A 127 -11.56 -20.98 -10.26
N VAL A 128 -10.47 -21.06 -9.49
CA VAL A 128 -9.67 -19.90 -9.09
C VAL A 128 -8.25 -19.95 -9.63
N LEU A 129 -7.70 -18.80 -9.98
CA LEU A 129 -6.32 -18.62 -10.43
C LEU A 129 -5.69 -17.42 -9.76
N GLY A 130 -4.47 -17.56 -9.21
CA GLY A 130 -3.63 -16.47 -8.74
C GLY A 130 -2.51 -16.14 -9.72
N VAL A 131 -2.13 -14.86 -9.78
CA VAL A 131 -0.92 -14.41 -10.47
C VAL A 131 -0.12 -13.53 -9.51
N GLU A 132 1.08 -14.01 -9.10
CA GLU A 132 1.92 -13.35 -8.10
C GLU A 132 3.41 -13.52 -8.45
N PRO A 133 4.19 -12.44 -8.66
CA PRO A 133 5.60 -12.56 -9.08
C PRO A 133 6.56 -12.97 -7.96
N THR A 134 6.24 -12.69 -6.70
CA THR A 134 7.15 -12.89 -5.57
C THR A 134 7.12 -14.32 -5.02
N ASN A 135 8.01 -14.62 -4.07
CA ASN A 135 8.02 -15.93 -3.40
C ASN A 135 6.81 -16.18 -2.52
N THR A 136 5.98 -15.15 -2.23
CA THR A 136 4.72 -15.34 -1.51
C THR A 136 3.77 -16.28 -2.26
N ALA A 137 3.87 -16.35 -3.60
CA ALA A 137 3.16 -17.35 -4.43
C ALA A 137 3.39 -18.80 -3.97
N ARG A 138 4.58 -19.11 -3.42
CA ARG A 138 4.87 -20.47 -2.90
C ARG A 138 3.95 -20.83 -1.72
N ASN A 139 3.56 -19.84 -0.91
CA ASN A 139 2.63 -20.06 0.20
C ASN A 139 1.23 -20.39 -0.33
N ALA A 140 0.79 -19.70 -1.39
CA ALA A 140 -0.48 -20.00 -2.07
C ALA A 140 -0.48 -21.41 -2.67
N ILE A 141 0.60 -21.79 -3.37
CA ILE A 141 0.76 -23.12 -3.97
C ILE A 141 0.74 -24.22 -2.91
N LYS A 142 1.45 -24.03 -1.77
CA LYS A 142 1.44 -24.98 -0.64
C LYS A 142 0.05 -25.16 -0.03
N LYS A 143 -0.84 -24.18 -0.15
CA LYS A 143 -2.25 -24.26 0.27
C LYS A 143 -3.15 -24.87 -0.83
N GLY A 144 -2.59 -25.39 -1.91
CA GLY A 144 -3.33 -25.96 -3.03
C GLY A 144 -4.05 -24.92 -3.89
N ILE A 145 -3.64 -23.65 -3.84
CA ILE A 145 -4.19 -22.58 -4.68
C ILE A 145 -3.42 -22.54 -6.01
N ASN A 146 -4.13 -22.74 -7.12
CA ASN A 146 -3.53 -22.61 -8.45
C ASN A 146 -2.98 -21.19 -8.64
N THR A 147 -1.65 -21.06 -8.72
CA THR A 147 -0.98 -19.76 -8.76
C THR A 147 0.18 -19.78 -9.75
N ILE A 148 0.18 -18.82 -10.68
CA ILE A 148 1.28 -18.59 -11.62
C ILE A 148 2.27 -17.62 -10.99
N LYS A 149 3.48 -18.10 -10.69
CA LYS A 149 4.55 -17.27 -10.12
C LYS A 149 5.27 -16.44 -11.19
N LYS A 150 4.55 -15.45 -11.75
CA LYS A 150 5.06 -14.48 -12.75
C LYS A 150 4.31 -13.16 -12.61
N SER A 151 4.92 -12.06 -13.09
CA SER A 151 4.19 -10.81 -13.30
C SER A 151 3.23 -10.94 -14.48
N LEU A 152 1.99 -10.44 -14.32
CA LEU A 152 1.04 -10.39 -15.42
C LEU A 152 1.56 -9.42 -16.51
N ASN A 153 1.53 -9.88 -17.74
CA ASN A 153 1.80 -9.11 -18.94
C ASN A 153 0.97 -9.68 -20.11
N PHE A 154 0.97 -9.00 -21.24
CA PHE A 154 0.13 -9.40 -22.37
C PHE A 154 0.46 -10.78 -22.92
N LYS A 155 1.75 -11.18 -22.93
CA LYS A 155 2.20 -12.52 -23.35
C LYS A 155 1.67 -13.60 -22.40
N LEU A 156 1.73 -13.37 -21.09
CA LEU A 156 1.18 -14.28 -20.10
C LEU A 156 -0.35 -14.34 -20.18
N ALA A 157 -1.02 -13.20 -20.39
CA ALA A 157 -2.47 -13.13 -20.54
C ALA A 157 -2.97 -13.97 -21.72
N LYS A 158 -2.27 -13.98 -22.88
CA LYS A 158 -2.58 -14.87 -24.01
C LYS A 158 -2.49 -16.34 -23.61
N LYS A 159 -1.43 -16.74 -22.88
CA LYS A 159 -1.28 -18.13 -22.39
C LYS A 159 -2.39 -18.51 -21.38
N ILE A 160 -2.77 -17.58 -20.51
CA ILE A 160 -3.86 -17.77 -19.55
C ILE A 160 -5.19 -17.94 -20.32
N LEU A 161 -5.46 -17.11 -21.32
CA LEU A 161 -6.68 -17.18 -22.13
C LEU A 161 -6.82 -18.55 -22.83
N ASN A 162 -5.72 -19.04 -23.43
CA ASN A 162 -5.72 -20.33 -24.11
C ASN A 162 -5.96 -21.52 -23.16
N LYS A 163 -5.48 -21.43 -21.90
CA LYS A 163 -5.61 -22.52 -20.94
C LYS A 163 -6.88 -22.48 -20.11
N TYR A 164 -7.35 -21.27 -19.74
CA TYR A 164 -8.43 -21.07 -18.75
C TYR A 164 -9.67 -20.37 -19.32
N SER A 165 -9.64 -19.97 -20.62
CA SER A 165 -10.64 -19.09 -21.22
C SER A 165 -10.75 -17.72 -20.52
N LYS A 166 -11.89 -17.03 -20.62
CA LYS A 166 -12.11 -15.72 -20.00
C LYS A 166 -12.63 -15.84 -18.57
N PHE A 167 -12.33 -14.82 -17.75
CA PHE A 167 -12.70 -14.78 -16.34
C PHE A 167 -13.98 -13.96 -16.13
N ASP A 168 -14.89 -14.49 -15.33
CA ASP A 168 -16.11 -13.80 -14.92
C ASP A 168 -15.79 -12.70 -13.88
N PHE A 169 -14.78 -12.96 -13.03
CA PHE A 169 -14.31 -12.00 -12.05
C PHE A 169 -12.79 -11.90 -12.08
N ILE A 170 -12.30 -10.65 -12.15
CA ILE A 170 -10.88 -10.35 -11.95
C ILE A 170 -10.78 -9.42 -10.76
N ILE A 171 -9.91 -9.76 -9.81
CA ILE A 171 -9.66 -8.97 -8.61
C ILE A 171 -8.24 -8.40 -8.66
N ALA A 172 -8.05 -7.14 -8.28
CA ALA A 172 -6.76 -6.49 -8.13
C ALA A 172 -6.77 -5.60 -6.87
N SER A 173 -6.57 -6.24 -5.71
CA SER A 173 -6.59 -5.54 -4.42
C SER A 173 -5.21 -5.00 -4.06
N ASN A 174 -5.06 -3.67 -3.95
CA ASN A 174 -3.79 -2.95 -3.70
C ASN A 174 -2.72 -3.13 -4.79
N PHE A 175 -3.08 -3.54 -5.98
CA PHE A 175 -2.14 -3.82 -7.05
C PHE A 175 -1.92 -2.62 -7.99
N PHE A 176 -2.97 -1.90 -8.39
CA PHE A 176 -2.89 -0.80 -9.38
C PHE A 176 -1.98 0.35 -8.96
N ALA A 177 -1.87 0.60 -7.66
CA ALA A 177 -0.96 1.61 -7.13
C ALA A 177 0.51 1.19 -7.15
N GLN A 178 0.81 -0.10 -7.30
CA GLN A 178 2.11 -0.68 -7.03
C GLN A 178 2.89 -1.14 -8.27
N THR A 179 2.33 -1.05 -9.47
CA THR A 179 2.99 -1.51 -10.69
C THR A 179 3.49 -0.37 -11.58
N ASN A 180 4.71 -0.52 -12.11
CA ASN A 180 5.25 0.39 -13.12
C ASN A 180 4.60 0.19 -14.50
N ASN A 181 4.01 -0.96 -14.76
CA ASN A 181 3.48 -1.38 -16.06
C ASN A 181 1.95 -1.45 -16.13
N LEU A 182 1.24 -0.53 -15.44
CA LEU A 182 -0.22 -0.56 -15.39
C LEU A 182 -0.87 -0.58 -16.78
N LYS A 183 -0.28 0.10 -17.77
CA LYS A 183 -0.74 0.06 -19.16
C LYS A 183 -0.81 -1.38 -19.72
N GLU A 184 0.24 -2.15 -19.52
CA GLU A 184 0.34 -3.55 -19.96
C GLU A 184 -0.68 -4.42 -19.22
N ILE A 185 -0.84 -4.18 -17.92
CA ILE A 185 -1.83 -4.87 -17.08
C ILE A 185 -3.25 -4.61 -17.56
N LEU A 186 -3.61 -3.34 -17.87
CA LEU A 186 -4.94 -2.98 -18.36
C LEU A 186 -5.27 -3.65 -19.69
N LYS A 187 -4.28 -3.71 -20.63
CA LYS A 187 -4.43 -4.46 -21.88
C LYS A 187 -4.63 -5.95 -21.64
N SER A 188 -3.90 -6.53 -20.69
CA SER A 188 -4.00 -7.93 -20.31
C SER A 188 -5.37 -8.25 -19.71
N ILE A 189 -5.83 -7.42 -18.79
CA ILE A 189 -7.16 -7.55 -18.17
C ILE A 189 -8.25 -7.50 -19.25
N LYS A 190 -8.20 -6.53 -20.16
CA LYS A 190 -9.17 -6.41 -21.25
C LYS A 190 -9.25 -7.66 -22.14
N LEU A 191 -8.11 -8.33 -22.36
CA LEU A 191 -8.04 -9.56 -23.14
C LEU A 191 -8.74 -10.74 -22.46
N ILE A 192 -8.53 -10.90 -21.13
CA ILE A 192 -8.93 -12.08 -20.37
C ILE A 192 -10.23 -11.91 -19.58
N LEU A 193 -10.76 -10.69 -19.45
CA LEU A 193 -12.07 -10.45 -18.81
C LEU A 193 -13.19 -10.86 -19.76
N ASP A 194 -14.19 -11.56 -19.24
CA ASP A 194 -15.42 -11.91 -19.99
C ASP A 194 -16.19 -10.66 -20.37
N LYS A 195 -17.00 -10.71 -21.45
CA LYS A 195 -17.84 -9.58 -21.90
C LYS A 195 -18.74 -9.05 -20.79
N GLU A 196 -19.35 -9.96 -20.03
CA GLU A 196 -20.21 -9.68 -18.87
C GLU A 196 -19.43 -9.72 -17.55
N GLY A 197 -18.11 -9.89 -17.63
CA GLY A 197 -17.24 -10.02 -16.48
C GLY A 197 -17.12 -8.74 -15.66
N LEU A 198 -16.73 -8.91 -14.41
CA LEU A 198 -16.55 -7.83 -13.44
C LEU A 198 -15.10 -7.76 -12.99
N LEU A 199 -14.45 -6.60 -13.22
CA LEU A 199 -13.17 -6.28 -12.62
C LEU A 199 -13.40 -5.50 -11.32
N ILE A 200 -12.86 -6.00 -10.20
CA ILE A 200 -12.91 -5.35 -8.88
C ILE A 200 -11.51 -4.87 -8.52
N VAL A 201 -11.35 -3.57 -8.39
CA VAL A 201 -10.06 -2.94 -8.04
C VAL A 201 -10.19 -2.24 -6.70
N GLU A 202 -9.21 -2.47 -5.83
CA GLU A 202 -9.06 -1.73 -4.57
C GLU A 202 -7.76 -0.95 -4.59
N VAL A 203 -7.85 0.34 -4.27
CA VAL A 203 -6.72 1.26 -4.18
C VAL A 203 -6.84 2.13 -2.94
N GLN A 204 -5.72 2.62 -2.44
CA GLN A 204 -5.75 3.62 -1.38
C GLN A 204 -6.43 4.89 -1.89
N TYR A 205 -7.42 5.40 -1.13
CA TYR A 205 -8.18 6.57 -1.53
C TYR A 205 -7.46 7.85 -1.12
N LEU A 206 -7.05 8.66 -2.10
CA LEU A 206 -6.24 9.85 -1.85
C LEU A 206 -6.91 10.86 -0.92
N TYR A 207 -8.24 11.05 -1.01
CA TYR A 207 -8.95 11.96 -0.12
C TYR A 207 -8.90 11.52 1.34
N GLU A 208 -9.01 10.23 1.62
CA GLU A 208 -8.85 9.71 2.99
C GLU A 208 -7.43 9.90 3.52
N LEU A 209 -6.41 9.74 2.66
CA LEU A 209 -5.02 10.04 3.02
C LEU A 209 -4.85 11.52 3.43
N LEU A 210 -5.44 12.43 2.66
CA LEU A 210 -5.34 13.86 2.91
C LEU A 210 -6.06 14.27 4.20
N LEU A 211 -7.27 13.70 4.43
CA LEU A 211 -8.04 13.93 5.67
C LEU A 211 -7.28 13.47 6.92
N GLN A 212 -6.62 12.32 6.85
CA GLN A 212 -5.87 11.76 7.96
C GLN A 212 -4.45 12.32 8.09
N LYS A 213 -4.07 13.30 7.30
CA LYS A 213 -2.70 13.82 7.24
C LYS A 213 -1.65 12.73 6.99
N GLY A 214 -2.02 11.72 6.18
CA GLY A 214 -1.27 10.50 5.93
C GLY A 214 -0.09 10.66 4.99
N PHE A 215 0.79 11.64 5.22
CA PHE A 215 1.99 11.85 4.40
C PHE A 215 2.92 10.64 4.36
N ASP A 216 2.86 9.80 5.38
CA ASP A 216 3.63 8.57 5.55
C ASP A 216 3.22 7.45 4.57
N SER A 217 2.18 7.67 3.77
CA SER A 217 1.79 6.79 2.65
C SER A 217 2.43 7.16 1.31
N PHE A 218 3.16 8.29 1.23
CA PHE A 218 3.88 8.68 0.02
C PHE A 218 5.27 8.05 -0.02
N HIS A 219 5.40 6.93 -0.75
CA HIS A 219 6.63 6.13 -0.85
C HIS A 219 6.68 5.34 -2.17
N HIS A 220 7.83 4.74 -2.49
CA HIS A 220 8.11 4.16 -3.81
C HIS A 220 7.29 2.92 -4.15
N GLU A 221 6.70 2.21 -3.18
CA GLU A 221 5.78 1.10 -3.47
C GLU A 221 4.40 1.60 -3.91
N HIS A 222 4.04 2.86 -3.64
CA HIS A 222 2.84 3.50 -4.17
C HIS A 222 3.20 4.45 -5.30
N ILE A 223 3.20 3.95 -6.51
CA ILE A 223 3.58 4.70 -7.72
C ILE A 223 2.48 5.69 -8.12
N ALA A 224 1.23 5.35 -7.84
CA ALA A 224 0.05 6.15 -8.18
C ALA A 224 -0.91 6.27 -7.00
N TYR A 225 -1.56 7.43 -6.89
CA TYR A 225 -2.54 7.77 -5.84
C TYR A 225 -3.83 8.16 -6.52
N TYR A 226 -4.91 7.48 -6.15
CA TYR A 226 -6.18 7.55 -6.88
C TYR A 226 -7.24 8.34 -6.12
N THR A 227 -7.98 9.16 -6.88
CA THR A 227 -9.34 9.60 -6.58
C THR A 227 -10.29 8.78 -7.45
N LEU A 228 -11.58 8.78 -7.17
CA LEU A 228 -12.56 8.11 -8.04
C LEU A 228 -12.59 8.75 -9.44
N SER A 229 -12.54 10.07 -9.49
CA SER A 229 -12.46 10.83 -10.75
C SER A 229 -11.22 10.45 -11.57
N SER A 230 -10.03 10.37 -10.95
CA SER A 230 -8.80 10.08 -11.67
C SER A 230 -8.73 8.63 -12.17
N ILE A 231 -9.17 7.63 -11.39
CA ILE A 231 -9.19 6.24 -11.82
C ILE A 231 -10.21 6.02 -12.94
N THR A 232 -11.40 6.64 -12.85
CA THR A 232 -12.42 6.58 -13.91
C THR A 232 -11.88 7.13 -15.23
N LYS A 233 -11.33 8.35 -15.23
CA LYS A 233 -10.76 8.97 -16.43
C LYS A 233 -9.56 8.18 -17.00
N LEU A 234 -8.76 7.56 -16.14
CA LEU A 234 -7.66 6.71 -16.59
C LEU A 234 -8.18 5.47 -17.30
N LEU A 235 -9.12 4.75 -16.69
CA LEU A 235 -9.63 3.47 -17.18
C LEU A 235 -10.43 3.61 -18.48
N GLU A 236 -11.21 4.69 -18.63
CA GLU A 236 -11.93 5.00 -19.88
C GLU A 236 -11.00 5.06 -21.10
N LYS A 237 -9.75 5.54 -20.95
CA LYS A 237 -8.75 5.55 -22.04
C LYS A 237 -8.32 4.14 -22.49
N TYR A 238 -8.69 3.12 -21.74
CA TYR A 238 -8.44 1.72 -22.05
C TYR A 238 -9.73 0.94 -22.36
N ASN A 239 -10.87 1.66 -22.51
CA ASN A 239 -12.22 1.08 -22.71
C ASN A 239 -12.58 0.12 -21.56
N LEU A 240 -12.31 0.56 -20.34
CA LEU A 240 -12.71 -0.05 -19.10
C LEU A 240 -13.55 0.97 -18.33
N TYR A 241 -14.79 0.63 -17.99
CA TYR A 241 -15.77 1.60 -17.51
C TYR A 241 -16.15 1.33 -16.06
N VAL A 242 -15.84 2.31 -15.20
CA VAL A 242 -16.26 2.28 -13.79
C VAL A 242 -17.74 2.64 -13.73
N PHE A 243 -18.56 1.78 -13.13
CA PHE A 243 -19.99 2.01 -12.98
C PHE A 243 -20.47 2.07 -11.53
N ASP A 244 -19.69 1.52 -10.59
CA ASP A 244 -19.99 1.56 -9.16
C ASP A 244 -18.70 1.72 -8.33
N ALA A 245 -18.81 2.33 -7.15
CA ALA A 245 -17.69 2.53 -6.23
C ALA A 245 -18.15 2.60 -4.79
N GLU A 246 -17.23 2.25 -3.86
CA GLU A 246 -17.46 2.37 -2.43
C GLU A 246 -16.18 2.72 -1.67
N LYS A 247 -16.36 3.53 -0.59
CA LYS A 247 -15.29 3.83 0.37
C LYS A 247 -15.24 2.72 1.42
N LEU A 248 -14.04 2.25 1.71
CA LEU A 248 -13.79 1.20 2.70
C LEU A 248 -12.94 1.75 3.85
N LYS A 249 -13.25 1.33 5.08
CA LYS A 249 -12.49 1.73 6.28
C LYS A 249 -11.22 0.89 6.50
N VAL A 250 -10.77 0.14 5.50
CA VAL A 250 -9.61 -0.75 5.55
C VAL A 250 -8.33 0.05 5.29
N HIS A 251 -7.23 -0.28 5.97
CA HIS A 251 -5.90 0.31 5.79
C HIS A 251 -5.84 1.85 5.78
N GLY A 252 -6.70 2.50 6.57
CA GLY A 252 -6.76 3.96 6.65
C GLY A 252 -7.58 4.62 5.53
N GLY A 253 -8.44 3.86 4.87
CA GLY A 253 -9.37 4.34 3.85
C GLY A 253 -8.98 3.94 2.44
N MET A 254 -9.78 3.06 1.86
CA MET A 254 -9.61 2.58 0.49
C MET A 254 -10.82 2.93 -0.38
N LEU A 255 -10.61 2.95 -1.66
CA LEU A 255 -11.62 3.00 -2.70
C LEU A 255 -11.68 1.64 -3.38
N ARG A 256 -12.87 1.02 -3.40
CA ARG A 256 -13.16 -0.14 -4.25
C ARG A 256 -13.99 0.34 -5.42
N VAL A 257 -13.57 -0.01 -6.63
CA VAL A 257 -14.29 0.33 -7.87
C VAL A 257 -14.67 -0.93 -8.62
N TYR A 258 -15.83 -0.90 -9.25
CA TYR A 258 -16.41 -1.97 -10.03
C TYR A 258 -16.42 -1.55 -11.50
N ILE A 259 -15.82 -2.38 -12.36
CA ILE A 259 -15.44 -2.01 -13.72
C ILE A 259 -15.94 -3.10 -14.67
N SER A 260 -16.47 -2.69 -15.82
CA SER A 260 -16.92 -3.57 -16.90
C SER A 260 -16.32 -3.15 -18.26
N LEU A 261 -16.36 -4.07 -19.24
CA LEU A 261 -15.97 -3.78 -20.63
C LEU A 261 -17.03 -2.92 -21.33
N ASN A 262 -18.29 -3.04 -20.94
CA ASN A 262 -19.41 -2.29 -21.49
C ASN A 262 -19.75 -1.11 -20.57
N LYS A 263 -20.14 0.03 -21.15
CA LYS A 263 -20.66 1.16 -20.40
C LYS A 263 -21.97 0.76 -19.70
N LYS A 264 -22.06 1.09 -18.42
CA LYS A 264 -23.27 0.90 -17.59
C LYS A 264 -23.62 2.22 -16.91
N PRO A 265 -24.90 2.44 -16.58
CA PRO A 265 -25.30 3.58 -15.76
C PRO A 265 -24.52 3.59 -14.44
N ILE A 266 -24.01 4.77 -14.06
CA ILE A 266 -23.28 4.92 -12.78
C ILE A 266 -24.27 4.94 -11.62
N THR A 267 -23.93 4.25 -10.53
CA THR A 267 -24.79 4.14 -9.34
C THR A 267 -24.93 5.47 -8.60
N LYS A 268 -26.04 5.64 -7.86
CA LYS A 268 -26.25 6.80 -6.97
C LYS A 268 -25.09 6.96 -5.98
N LYS A 269 -24.55 5.84 -5.47
CA LYS A 269 -23.41 5.82 -4.56
C LYS A 269 -22.15 6.38 -5.21
N MET A 270 -21.83 5.98 -6.43
CA MET A 270 -20.70 6.51 -7.19
C MET A 270 -20.87 8.00 -7.48
N LYS A 271 -22.05 8.46 -7.89
CA LYS A 271 -22.37 9.89 -8.10
C LYS A 271 -22.06 10.71 -6.85
N LYS A 272 -22.50 10.25 -5.67
CA LYS A 272 -22.26 10.91 -4.38
C LYS A 272 -20.77 11.04 -4.05
N ILE A 273 -19.96 10.01 -4.34
CA ILE A 273 -18.50 10.07 -4.12
C ILE A 273 -17.88 11.07 -5.08
N LEU A 274 -18.21 11.02 -6.38
CA LEU A 274 -17.68 11.96 -7.38
C LEU A 274 -18.02 13.42 -7.04
N ALA A 275 -19.26 13.71 -6.60
CA ALA A 275 -19.67 15.05 -6.18
C ALA A 275 -18.87 15.58 -4.96
N SER A 276 -18.34 14.69 -4.11
CA SER A 276 -17.51 15.06 -2.96
C SER A 276 -16.04 15.34 -3.32
N GLU A 277 -15.63 15.05 -4.56
CA GLU A 277 -14.25 15.24 -5.03
C GLU A 277 -14.07 16.60 -5.71
N ASN A 278 -12.94 17.24 -5.44
CA ASN A 278 -12.47 18.44 -6.14
C ASN A 278 -11.01 18.24 -6.59
N ASP A 279 -10.83 17.48 -7.65
CA ASP A 279 -9.50 17.12 -8.15
C ASP A 279 -8.74 18.30 -8.77
N ARG A 280 -9.41 19.40 -9.15
CA ARG A 280 -8.75 20.63 -9.61
C ARG A 280 -7.88 21.24 -8.52
N ASN A 281 -8.30 21.11 -7.25
CA ASN A 281 -7.58 21.63 -6.10
C ASN A 281 -6.75 20.58 -5.35
N ILE A 282 -6.70 19.34 -5.82
CA ILE A 282 -6.03 18.22 -5.13
C ILE A 282 -4.55 18.49 -4.90
N ILE A 283 -3.89 19.15 -5.86
CA ILE A 283 -2.46 19.43 -5.77
C ILE A 283 -2.13 20.43 -4.64
N ASN A 284 -3.00 21.41 -4.39
CA ASN A 284 -2.84 22.34 -3.28
C ASN A 284 -3.04 21.62 -1.93
N LYS A 285 -3.98 20.69 -1.85
CA LYS A 285 -4.14 19.84 -0.66
C LYS A 285 -2.88 19.00 -0.41
N ILE A 286 -2.21 18.48 -1.46
CA ILE A 286 -0.94 17.74 -1.34
C ILE A 286 0.21 18.67 -0.94
N LYS A 287 0.26 19.91 -1.46
CA LYS A 287 1.24 20.93 -1.00
C LYS A 287 1.08 21.22 0.49
N ASN A 288 -0.16 21.42 0.94
CA ASN A 288 -0.45 21.65 2.37
C ASN A 288 -0.09 20.44 3.24
N LEU A 289 -0.34 19.23 2.75
CA LEU A 289 0.10 18.00 3.42
C LEU A 289 1.63 17.92 3.53
N ASN A 290 2.37 18.33 2.49
CA ASN A 290 3.83 18.37 2.54
C ASN A 290 4.36 19.43 3.50
N LEU A 291 3.74 20.61 3.57
CA LEU A 291 4.07 21.64 4.57
C LEU A 291 3.78 21.12 6.00
N PHE A 292 2.64 20.45 6.19
CA PHE A 292 2.34 19.78 7.45
C PHE A 292 3.43 18.75 7.80
N ARG A 293 3.84 17.90 6.85
CA ARG A 293 4.91 16.92 7.04
C ARG A 293 6.18 17.56 7.56
N ILE A 294 6.63 18.67 6.94
CA ILE A 294 7.87 19.36 7.33
C ILE A 294 7.75 19.88 8.77
N LYS A 295 6.68 20.65 9.07
CA LYS A 295 6.44 21.22 10.41
C LYS A 295 6.31 20.12 11.47
N PHE A 296 5.58 19.07 11.15
CA PHE A 296 5.38 17.93 12.04
C PHE A 296 6.66 17.16 12.31
N SER A 297 7.47 16.92 11.29
CA SER A 297 8.75 16.21 11.41
C SER A 297 9.72 16.95 12.33
N ASN A 298 9.82 18.27 12.21
CA ASN A 298 10.64 19.10 13.08
C ASN A 298 10.13 19.08 14.54
N LYS A 299 8.79 19.17 14.72
CA LYS A 299 8.18 19.07 16.05
C LYS A 299 8.44 17.72 16.69
N LEU A 300 8.33 16.63 15.90
CA LEU A 300 8.54 15.26 16.37
C LEU A 300 10.00 15.03 16.79
N ASN A 301 10.96 15.51 15.98
CA ASN A 301 12.38 15.43 16.29
C ASN A 301 12.71 16.17 17.60
N LYS A 302 12.28 17.44 17.74
CA LYS A 302 12.47 18.23 18.95
C LYS A 302 11.84 17.57 20.19
N PHE A 303 10.67 16.96 20.03
CA PHE A 303 9.97 16.28 21.12
C PHE A 303 10.78 15.07 21.64
N PHE A 304 11.27 14.22 20.75
CA PHE A 304 12.09 13.06 21.15
C PHE A 304 13.46 13.47 21.69
N TYR A 305 14.08 14.47 21.09
CA TYR A 305 15.34 15.03 21.61
C TYR A 305 15.19 15.48 23.07
N ASN A 306 14.11 16.20 23.39
CA ASN A 306 13.86 16.66 24.76
C ASN A 306 13.61 15.50 25.75
N LEU A 307 12.92 14.44 25.32
CA LEU A 307 12.75 13.26 26.15
C LEU A 307 14.08 12.56 26.41
N LYS A 308 14.93 12.43 25.38
CA LYS A 308 16.26 11.82 25.52
C LYS A 308 17.17 12.65 26.42
N LYS A 309 17.15 13.97 26.34
CA LYS A 309 17.86 14.85 27.31
C LYS A 309 17.46 14.58 28.77
N LYS A 310 16.21 14.14 29.01
CA LYS A 310 15.72 13.75 30.34
C LYS A 310 16.03 12.28 30.68
N GLY A 311 16.94 11.62 29.97
CA GLY A 311 17.31 10.23 30.18
C GLY A 311 16.22 9.19 29.84
N LYS A 312 15.14 9.57 29.14
CA LYS A 312 14.01 8.69 28.91
C LYS A 312 14.32 7.60 27.89
N LYS A 313 13.94 6.37 28.21
CA LYS A 313 14.03 5.19 27.34
C LYS A 313 12.82 5.12 26.44
N ILE A 314 13.02 5.15 25.13
CA ILE A 314 11.94 5.27 24.13
C ILE A 314 12.05 4.12 23.13
N TYR A 315 11.00 3.30 23.04
CA TYR A 315 10.88 2.25 22.03
C TYR A 315 9.76 2.58 21.05
N GLY A 316 9.88 2.11 19.80
CA GLY A 316 8.79 2.12 18.84
C GLY A 316 8.03 0.79 18.85
N MET A 317 6.77 0.78 18.41
CA MET A 317 6.02 -0.43 18.14
C MET A 317 5.38 -0.42 16.75
N GLY A 318 5.66 -1.48 15.97
CA GLY A 318 5.17 -1.69 14.62
C GLY A 318 6.12 -1.22 13.53
N ALA A 319 6.97 -2.12 13.02
CA ALA A 319 7.89 -1.88 11.89
C ALA A 319 7.13 -1.90 10.55
N ALA A 320 6.09 -1.06 10.41
CA ALA A 320 5.28 -0.94 9.21
C ALA A 320 5.96 -0.08 8.13
N PRO A 321 5.59 -0.21 6.84
CA PRO A 321 6.07 0.69 5.77
C PRO A 321 5.91 2.17 6.10
N ARG A 322 4.77 2.56 6.62
CA ARG A 322 4.47 3.94 7.03
C ARG A 322 5.37 4.43 8.15
N ALA A 323 5.76 3.56 9.10
CA ALA A 323 6.74 3.86 10.14
C ALA A 323 8.08 4.28 9.54
N CYS A 324 8.56 3.53 8.54
CA CYS A 324 9.80 3.85 7.84
C CYS A 324 9.78 5.25 7.22
N VAL A 325 8.67 5.63 6.55
CA VAL A 325 8.51 6.98 5.98
C VAL A 325 8.55 8.05 7.06
N MET A 326 7.80 7.87 8.14
CA MET A 326 7.70 8.85 9.25
C MET A 326 9.07 9.06 9.92
N LEU A 327 9.76 7.97 10.26
CA LEU A 327 11.08 8.03 10.90
C LEU A 327 12.13 8.73 10.02
N ASN A 328 12.15 8.40 8.71
CA ASN A 328 13.06 9.06 7.76
C ASN A 328 12.68 10.53 7.52
N SER A 329 11.39 10.88 7.47
CA SER A 329 10.94 12.27 7.28
C SER A 329 11.33 13.15 8.46
N ALA A 330 11.33 12.61 9.68
CA ALA A 330 11.68 13.31 10.90
C ALA A 330 13.17 13.16 11.28
N ASN A 331 13.99 12.50 10.44
CA ASN A 331 15.40 12.17 10.70
C ASN A 331 15.63 11.47 12.05
N LEU A 332 14.67 10.63 12.47
CA LEU A 332 14.79 9.90 13.72
C LEU A 332 15.70 8.69 13.56
N THR A 333 16.59 8.51 14.51
CA THR A 333 17.61 7.46 14.54
C THR A 333 17.57 6.70 15.88
N LYS A 334 18.52 5.83 16.13
CA LYS A 334 18.69 5.17 17.44
C LYS A 334 18.95 6.16 18.59
N ASN A 335 19.34 7.40 18.29
CA ASN A 335 19.57 8.43 19.33
C ASN A 335 18.23 8.92 19.92
N GLU A 336 17.14 8.89 19.15
CA GLU A 336 15.80 9.30 19.58
C GLU A 336 14.92 8.09 19.94
N ILE A 337 15.05 6.97 19.22
CA ILE A 337 14.26 5.74 19.45
C ILE A 337 15.22 4.56 19.52
N ASP A 338 15.35 3.94 20.69
CA ASP A 338 16.36 2.94 20.97
C ASP A 338 16.20 1.66 20.12
N LEU A 339 14.94 1.23 19.92
CA LEU A 339 14.57 0.09 19.06
C LEU A 339 13.10 0.15 18.62
N VAL A 340 12.72 -0.69 17.66
CA VAL A 340 11.33 -0.90 17.24
C VAL A 340 10.92 -2.33 17.52
N GLY A 341 9.87 -2.53 18.32
CA GLY A 341 9.23 -3.81 18.56
C GLY A 341 8.36 -4.25 17.37
N GLU A 342 8.43 -5.53 17.03
CA GLU A 342 7.59 -6.14 16.00
C GLU A 342 7.15 -7.54 16.44
N VAL A 343 6.06 -8.05 15.86
CA VAL A 343 5.52 -9.38 16.21
C VAL A 343 6.56 -10.48 16.00
N SER A 344 6.54 -11.48 16.87
CA SER A 344 7.59 -12.50 16.99
C SER A 344 7.91 -13.26 15.71
N LYS A 345 6.92 -13.48 14.85
CA LYS A 345 7.07 -14.21 13.58
C LYS A 345 7.52 -13.34 12.40
N SER A 346 7.80 -12.04 12.64
CA SER A 346 8.17 -11.10 11.56
C SER A 346 9.60 -11.33 11.08
N LEU A 347 9.78 -11.46 9.76
CA LEU A 347 11.10 -11.54 9.09
C LEU A 347 11.91 -10.23 9.21
N LYS A 348 11.35 -9.19 9.83
CA LYS A 348 12.01 -7.89 10.06
C LYS A 348 12.85 -7.86 11.33
N CYS A 349 12.62 -8.77 12.27
CA CYS A 349 13.39 -8.87 13.50
C CYS A 349 14.88 -9.06 13.22
N ASN A 350 15.72 -8.44 14.05
CA ASN A 350 17.20 -8.40 13.94
C ASN A 350 17.72 -7.71 12.66
N LYS A 351 16.91 -6.84 12.04
CA LYS A 351 17.28 -5.99 10.92
C LYS A 351 16.99 -4.52 11.26
N TYR A 352 17.64 -3.62 10.54
CA TYR A 352 17.37 -2.19 10.72
C TYR A 352 16.13 -1.74 9.96
N VAL A 353 15.40 -0.78 10.54
CA VAL A 353 14.39 -0.01 9.80
C VAL A 353 15.10 0.71 8.65
N PRO A 354 14.66 0.55 7.41
CA PRO A 354 15.35 1.10 6.24
C PRO A 354 15.64 2.60 6.38
N GLY A 355 16.88 3.00 6.04
CA GLY A 355 17.31 4.40 6.07
C GLY A 355 17.51 4.99 7.46
N THR A 356 17.38 4.19 8.50
CA THR A 356 17.72 4.51 9.89
C THR A 356 18.76 3.52 10.42
N ASN A 357 19.23 3.71 11.64
CA ASN A 357 20.03 2.74 12.36
C ASN A 357 19.29 2.16 13.58
N ILE A 358 17.93 2.21 13.54
CA ILE A 358 17.07 1.67 14.59
C ILE A 358 16.87 0.17 14.34
N MET A 359 17.24 -0.66 15.31
CA MET A 359 17.09 -2.11 15.23
C MET A 359 15.66 -2.54 15.49
N VAL A 360 15.13 -3.44 14.67
CA VAL A 360 13.86 -4.12 14.92
C VAL A 360 14.11 -5.33 15.81
N LYS A 361 13.36 -5.44 16.89
CA LYS A 361 13.42 -6.55 17.85
C LYS A 361 12.03 -7.13 18.05
N ASN A 362 11.98 -8.32 18.66
CA ASN A 362 10.73 -8.91 19.09
C ASN A 362 10.02 -8.02 20.12
N GLU A 363 8.70 -7.86 19.99
CA GLU A 363 7.85 -7.06 20.90
C GLU A 363 7.99 -7.44 22.38
N LYS A 364 8.33 -8.72 22.68
CA LYS A 364 8.58 -9.18 24.06
C LYS A 364 9.64 -8.35 24.78
N LYS A 365 10.58 -7.74 23.98
CA LYS A 365 11.61 -6.89 24.55
C LYS A 365 11.06 -5.60 25.16
N ILE A 366 9.93 -5.08 24.66
CA ILE A 366 9.25 -3.93 25.25
C ILE A 366 8.76 -4.27 26.67
N ILE A 367 8.22 -5.46 26.87
CA ILE A 367 7.72 -5.90 28.18
C ILE A 367 8.88 -6.15 29.14
N LYS A 368 9.97 -6.79 28.64
CA LYS A 368 11.15 -7.09 29.47
C LYS A 368 11.88 -5.82 29.91
N ASP A 369 12.12 -4.88 28.97
CA ASP A 369 12.99 -3.71 29.22
C ASP A 369 12.25 -2.51 29.82
N LYS A 370 10.91 -2.55 29.86
CA LYS A 370 9.99 -1.54 30.46
C LYS A 370 10.39 -0.10 30.11
N PRO A 371 10.44 0.30 28.80
CA PRO A 371 10.79 1.66 28.45
C PRO A 371 9.79 2.68 29.02
N ASP A 372 10.23 3.93 29.26
CA ASP A 372 9.34 5.01 29.74
C ASP A 372 8.23 5.31 28.73
N TYR A 373 8.55 5.20 27.44
CA TYR A 373 7.61 5.49 26.34
C TYR A 373 7.65 4.45 25.25
N VAL A 374 6.46 4.11 24.73
CA VAL A 374 6.30 3.36 23.48
C VAL A 374 5.61 4.21 22.44
N VAL A 375 6.32 4.51 21.35
CA VAL A 375 5.77 5.21 20.17
C VAL A 375 5.02 4.23 19.30
N ILE A 376 3.72 4.45 19.11
CA ILE A 376 2.90 3.62 18.24
C ILE A 376 3.12 4.03 16.78
N LEU A 377 4.12 3.44 16.14
CA LEU A 377 4.52 3.75 14.77
C LEU A 377 3.46 3.32 13.75
N ALA A 378 2.77 2.21 13.99
CA ALA A 378 1.58 1.79 13.25
C ALA A 378 0.32 2.48 13.82
N TRP A 379 0.30 3.80 13.85
CA TRP A 379 -0.66 4.65 14.54
C TRP A 379 -2.14 4.42 14.17
N HIS A 380 -2.41 3.97 12.95
CA HIS A 380 -3.75 3.57 12.51
C HIS A 380 -4.29 2.33 13.26
N LEU A 381 -3.41 1.53 13.87
CA LEU A 381 -3.74 0.37 14.72
C LEU A 381 -3.58 0.68 16.23
N LYS A 382 -3.50 1.95 16.63
CA LYS A 382 -3.17 2.38 17.99
C LYS A 382 -3.98 1.67 19.07
N ARG A 383 -5.31 1.60 18.96
CA ARG A 383 -6.18 0.94 19.97
C ARG A 383 -5.79 -0.52 20.19
N ARG A 384 -5.57 -1.26 19.10
CA ARG A 384 -5.16 -2.68 19.15
C ARG A 384 -3.79 -2.85 19.80
N ILE A 385 -2.82 -2.00 19.44
CA ILE A 385 -1.44 -2.10 19.94
C ILE A 385 -1.38 -1.74 21.43
N ILE A 386 -2.04 -0.65 21.84
CA ILE A 386 -2.13 -0.25 23.25
C ILE A 386 -2.73 -1.40 24.07
N ASN A 387 -3.91 -1.89 23.70
CA ASN A 387 -4.56 -3.00 24.40
C ASN A 387 -3.68 -4.26 24.47
N LEU A 388 -2.94 -4.57 23.41
CA LEU A 388 -2.03 -5.72 23.37
C LEU A 388 -0.89 -5.56 24.37
N LEU A 389 -0.24 -4.39 24.40
CA LEU A 389 0.91 -4.15 25.28
C LEU A 389 0.49 -4.01 26.74
N SER A 390 -0.62 -3.31 27.03
CA SER A 390 -1.16 -3.19 28.39
C SER A 390 -1.58 -4.56 28.96
N LYS A 391 -2.27 -5.41 28.16
CA LYS A 391 -2.59 -6.80 28.57
C LYS A 391 -1.35 -7.66 28.82
N LYS A 392 -0.22 -7.35 28.18
CA LYS A 392 1.07 -8.02 28.41
C LYS A 392 1.88 -7.41 29.57
N GLY A 393 1.30 -6.46 30.33
CA GLY A 393 1.90 -5.88 31.52
C GLY A 393 2.80 -4.68 31.27
N TYR A 394 2.76 -4.03 30.08
CA TYR A 394 3.44 -2.76 29.89
C TYR A 394 2.70 -1.63 30.63
N LYS A 395 3.41 -0.90 31.50
CA LYS A 395 2.88 0.17 32.36
C LYS A 395 3.41 1.56 32.00
N GLY A 396 4.30 1.70 31.01
CA GLY A 396 4.85 2.98 30.59
C GLY A 396 3.87 3.76 29.67
N ASN A 397 4.25 4.97 29.30
CA ASN A 397 3.39 5.86 28.50
C ASN A 397 3.43 5.51 27.00
N PHE A 398 2.33 5.81 26.31
CA PHE A 398 2.24 5.66 24.86
C PHE A 398 2.33 7.02 24.15
N ILE A 399 3.06 7.09 23.05
CA ILE A 399 3.12 8.25 22.17
C ILE A 399 2.42 7.89 20.86
N ILE A 400 1.35 8.64 20.54
CA ILE A 400 0.66 8.56 19.24
C ILE A 400 1.17 9.71 18.37
N PRO A 401 1.95 9.43 17.31
CA PRO A 401 2.54 10.49 16.52
C PRO A 401 1.51 11.18 15.62
N LEU A 402 0.62 10.46 14.95
CA LEU A 402 -0.30 10.99 13.94
C LEU A 402 -1.76 10.66 14.25
N PRO A 403 -2.72 11.46 13.75
CA PRO A 403 -2.58 12.71 12.99
C PRO A 403 -2.17 13.92 13.86
N ILE A 404 -2.20 13.77 15.18
CA ILE A 404 -1.80 14.78 16.18
C ILE A 404 -0.92 14.07 17.20
N LEU A 405 0.25 14.66 17.47
CA LEU A 405 1.16 14.15 18.49
C LEU A 405 0.50 14.22 19.87
N LYS A 406 0.31 13.05 20.47
CA LYS A 406 -0.36 12.91 21.78
C LYS A 406 0.38 11.89 22.63
N VAL A 407 0.56 12.20 23.91
CA VAL A 407 0.99 11.26 24.95
C VAL A 407 -0.25 10.71 25.67
N ILE A 408 -0.31 9.42 25.84
CA ILE A 408 -1.33 8.73 26.63
C ILE A 408 -0.59 8.13 27.84
N LYS A 409 -0.94 8.57 29.04
CA LYS A 409 -0.52 7.93 30.29
C LYS A 409 -1.23 6.59 30.40
N ASN A 410 -0.51 5.58 30.88
CA ASN A 410 -1.06 4.23 31.08
C ASN A 410 -1.26 4.00 32.57
#